data_c32627fb30f5fa15005cbddbd216cdad
#
_entry.id   c32627fb30f5fa15005cbddbd216cdad
#
_cell.length_a   1.000
_cell.length_b   1.000
_cell.length_c   1.000
_cell.angle_alpha   90.00
_cell.angle_beta   90.00
_cell.angle_gamma   90.00
#
_symmetry.space_group_name_H-M   'P 1'
#
loop_
_entity.id
_entity.type
_entity.pdbx_description
1 polymer ?
#
loop_
_entity_poly.entity_id
_entity_poly.type
_entity_poly.pdbx_seq_one_letter_code
_entity_poly.pdbx_strand_id
1 'polypeptide(L)'
;IDNTFQYYISGLWADPSRAQRILERVQSLDNATVQDMKSIQLDVTSLFAREITPYFLATEAGTERKNLKEAYRLLKNWKGEESIKSSAALLFHSAINKLIRNIYGDEMALLGKHYLEAFIGLEYLHSRNLRDILKKNKSTWFDDVRTGKYVESRDEILKRSLEEAVNELEDRVGPNPTSWQWGNEHSLTHPHVLGKIKILNWLFKFNVGPFLSGGSDKTPNAGGYSFNKPFKQTAGASMRRIVDFSNLNRTNMVLPTGQSGLYNSPHYRDQAKLYHFGRYRITTFDEKFIRESDNYKRLVLVPEQ
;
A
#
# COMPACT_ATOMS: atom_id res chain seq x y z
N ILE A 1 22.92 0.10 1.10
CA ILE A 1 23.91 0.96 0.43
C ILE A 1 24.07 2.18 1.32
N ASP A 2 25.24 2.39 1.83
CA ASP A 2 25.60 3.52 2.66
C ASP A 2 26.58 4.46 1.93
N ASN A 3 27.07 5.48 2.63
CA ASN A 3 27.97 6.49 2.07
C ASN A 3 29.36 5.94 1.66
N THR A 4 29.68 4.69 1.97
CA THR A 4 30.94 4.03 1.59
C THR A 4 30.85 3.34 0.24
N PHE A 5 29.63 3.20 -0.32
CA PHE A 5 29.44 2.57 -1.61
C PHE A 5 29.90 3.47 -2.76
N GLN A 6 30.88 3.01 -3.51
CA GLN A 6 31.66 3.82 -4.46
C GLN A 6 30.95 4.11 -5.79
N TYR A 7 29.87 3.39 -6.12
CA TYR A 7 29.25 3.49 -7.43
C TYR A 7 27.91 4.19 -7.37
N TYR A 8 27.64 5.07 -8.35
CA TYR A 8 26.31 5.62 -8.54
C TYR A 8 25.34 4.54 -9.05
N ILE A 9 24.21 4.37 -8.36
CA ILE A 9 23.17 3.41 -8.75
C ILE A 9 21.92 4.14 -9.24
N SER A 10 21.42 5.11 -8.49
CA SER A 10 20.21 5.85 -8.82
C SER A 10 20.16 7.18 -8.08
N GLY A 11 19.56 8.19 -8.71
CA GLY A 11 19.18 9.45 -8.04
C GLY A 11 17.76 9.39 -7.47
N LEU A 12 16.95 8.41 -7.87
CA LEU A 12 15.57 8.25 -7.43
C LEU A 12 15.43 6.98 -6.60
N TRP A 13 15.29 7.14 -5.29
CA TRP A 13 15.13 6.06 -4.33
C TRP A 13 13.70 6.02 -3.79
N ALA A 14 13.15 4.83 -3.65
CA ALA A 14 11.88 4.62 -2.96
C ALA A 14 12.00 4.95 -1.45
N ASP A 15 10.85 5.19 -0.82
CA ASP A 15 10.76 5.38 0.63
C ASP A 15 11.32 4.16 1.39
N PRO A 16 12.21 4.34 2.39
CA PRO A 16 12.90 3.25 3.06
C PRO A 16 12.03 2.49 4.09
N SER A 17 10.85 2.99 4.46
CA SER A 17 10.03 2.47 5.57
C SER A 17 9.77 0.97 5.49
N ARG A 18 9.44 0.48 4.30
CA ARG A 18 9.18 -0.95 4.10
C ARG A 18 10.42 -1.80 4.37
N ALA A 19 11.57 -1.40 3.83
CA ALA A 19 12.83 -2.10 4.04
C ALA A 19 13.26 -2.05 5.51
N GLN A 20 13.12 -0.90 6.17
CA GLN A 20 13.40 -0.73 7.59
C GLN A 20 12.51 -1.63 8.45
N ARG A 21 11.19 -1.68 8.14
CA ARG A 21 10.26 -2.56 8.88
C ARG A 21 10.59 -4.04 8.72
N ILE A 22 10.97 -4.47 7.52
CA ILE A 22 11.43 -5.85 7.30
C ILE A 22 12.69 -6.13 8.12
N LEU A 23 13.64 -5.20 8.11
CA LEU A 23 14.90 -5.33 8.87
C LEU A 23 14.62 -5.43 10.38
N GLU A 24 13.80 -4.53 10.95
CA GLU A 24 13.38 -4.62 12.37
C GLU A 24 12.81 -5.99 12.72
N ARG A 25 11.92 -6.51 11.87
CA ARG A 25 11.28 -7.80 12.09
C ARG A 25 12.27 -8.96 12.01
N VAL A 26 13.17 -8.94 11.03
CA VAL A 26 14.19 -9.99 10.86
C VAL A 26 15.19 -9.96 12.00
N GLN A 27 15.67 -8.79 12.41
CA GLN A 27 16.62 -8.63 13.50
C GLN A 27 16.06 -9.00 14.88
N SER A 28 14.74 -9.02 15.03
CA SER A 28 14.09 -9.45 16.28
C SER A 28 13.97 -10.98 16.42
N LEU A 29 14.47 -11.76 15.46
CA LEU A 29 14.36 -13.21 15.45
C LEU A 29 15.72 -13.86 15.73
N ASP A 30 15.80 -14.73 16.74
CA ASP A 30 16.98 -15.55 17.01
C ASP A 30 16.99 -16.81 16.11
N ASN A 31 15.86 -17.51 16.04
CA ASN A 31 15.66 -18.72 15.24
C ASN A 31 14.42 -18.57 14.36
N ALA A 32 14.62 -18.06 13.15
CA ALA A 32 13.53 -17.77 12.22
C ALA A 32 12.83 -19.04 11.72
N THR A 33 11.51 -19.07 11.82
CA THR A 33 10.66 -20.14 11.32
C THR A 33 9.94 -19.72 10.04
N VAL A 34 9.38 -20.70 9.31
CA VAL A 34 8.50 -20.43 8.16
C VAL A 34 7.32 -19.55 8.57
N GLN A 35 6.79 -19.71 9.79
CA GLN A 35 5.67 -18.90 10.26
C GLN A 35 6.07 -17.45 10.53
N ASP A 36 7.28 -17.21 11.02
CA ASP A 36 7.81 -15.86 11.18
C ASP A 36 7.94 -15.16 9.82
N MET A 37 8.47 -15.85 8.82
CA MET A 37 8.57 -15.32 7.45
C MET A 37 7.19 -15.01 6.85
N LYS A 38 6.17 -15.85 7.08
CA LYS A 38 4.78 -15.55 6.69
C LYS A 38 4.27 -14.29 7.37
N SER A 39 4.53 -14.15 8.66
CA SER A 39 4.08 -12.99 9.45
C SER A 39 4.76 -11.69 8.99
N ILE A 40 6.04 -11.74 8.59
CA ILE A 40 6.75 -10.59 8.02
C ILE A 40 6.17 -10.22 6.64
N GLN A 41 5.94 -11.20 5.77
CA GLN A 41 5.35 -10.94 4.44
C GLN A 41 3.94 -10.35 4.51
N LEU A 42 3.23 -10.53 5.63
CA LEU A 42 1.87 -10.05 5.87
C LEU A 42 1.80 -8.84 6.81
N ASP A 43 2.94 -8.33 7.28
CA ASP A 43 2.99 -7.19 8.19
C ASP A 43 2.52 -5.92 7.47
N VAL A 44 1.49 -5.28 8.04
CA VAL A 44 0.86 -4.05 7.54
C VAL A 44 1.23 -2.82 8.36
N THR A 45 2.32 -2.87 9.11
CA THR A 45 2.81 -1.75 9.91
C THR A 45 3.63 -0.80 9.06
N SER A 46 3.24 0.47 9.03
CA SER A 46 3.90 1.56 8.32
C SER A 46 4.76 2.38 9.26
N LEU A 47 6.09 2.32 9.08
CA LEU A 47 7.01 3.22 9.79
C LEU A 47 6.88 4.66 9.30
N PHE A 48 6.54 4.86 8.03
CA PHE A 48 6.22 6.18 7.48
C PHE A 48 5.06 6.81 8.25
N ALA A 49 3.99 6.07 8.47
CA ALA A 49 2.85 6.56 9.24
C ALA A 49 3.23 6.92 10.68
N ARG A 50 4.05 6.11 11.34
CA ARG A 50 4.55 6.40 12.69
C ARG A 50 5.37 7.69 12.75
N GLU A 51 6.16 7.95 11.72
CA GLU A 51 7.01 9.16 11.64
C GLU A 51 6.18 10.42 11.37
N ILE A 52 5.17 10.34 10.49
CA ILE A 52 4.42 11.52 10.05
C ILE A 52 3.25 11.87 10.99
N THR A 53 2.59 10.88 11.60
CA THR A 53 1.43 11.12 12.48
C THR A 53 1.68 12.16 13.58
N PRO A 54 2.84 12.22 14.27
CA PRO A 54 3.13 13.23 15.27
C PRO A 54 3.00 14.68 14.77
N TYR A 55 3.30 14.94 13.50
CA TYR A 55 3.15 16.29 12.94
C TYR A 55 1.68 16.71 12.88
N PHE A 56 0.77 15.82 12.49
CA PHE A 56 -0.66 16.10 12.57
C PHE A 56 -1.12 16.32 14.02
N LEU A 57 -0.69 15.46 14.95
CA LEU A 57 -1.09 15.56 16.36
C LEU A 57 -0.65 16.87 17.02
N ALA A 58 0.46 17.46 16.57
CA ALA A 58 0.92 18.75 17.07
C ALA A 58 -0.05 19.92 16.74
N THR A 59 -0.99 19.73 15.81
CA THR A 59 -1.96 20.77 15.39
C THR A 59 -3.32 20.65 16.06
N GLU A 60 -3.49 19.80 17.09
CA GLU A 60 -4.78 19.53 17.77
C GLU A 60 -5.36 20.76 18.50
N ALA A 61 -4.49 21.68 18.95
CA ALA A 61 -4.89 22.81 19.76
C ALA A 61 -5.97 23.68 19.09
N GLY A 62 -6.96 24.12 19.88
CA GLY A 62 -8.06 24.96 19.41
C GLY A 62 -9.09 24.24 18.54
N THR A 63 -9.08 22.92 18.49
CA THR A 63 -10.05 22.15 17.73
C THR A 63 -11.36 21.98 18.50
N GLU A 64 -12.48 22.52 17.96
CA GLU A 64 -13.81 22.44 18.58
C GLU A 64 -14.73 21.41 17.91
N ARG A 65 -14.58 21.17 16.60
CA ARG A 65 -15.42 20.29 15.82
C ARG A 65 -15.32 18.83 16.30
N LYS A 66 -16.45 18.22 16.64
CA LYS A 66 -16.53 16.86 17.23
C LYS A 66 -15.78 15.81 16.42
N ASN A 67 -16.02 15.73 15.12
CA ASN A 67 -15.40 14.68 14.28
C ASN A 67 -13.91 14.92 14.06
N LEU A 68 -13.45 16.17 14.11
CA LEU A 68 -12.03 16.48 14.06
C LEU A 68 -11.33 16.10 15.38
N LYS A 69 -11.98 16.34 16.55
CA LYS A 69 -11.48 15.80 17.84
C LYS A 69 -11.37 14.27 17.81
N GLU A 70 -12.37 13.60 17.24
CA GLU A 70 -12.34 12.15 17.08
C GLU A 70 -11.25 11.69 16.12
N ALA A 71 -10.99 12.42 15.02
CA ALA A 71 -9.89 12.15 14.10
C ALA A 71 -8.53 12.21 14.80
N TYR A 72 -8.28 13.25 15.62
CA TYR A 72 -7.07 13.32 16.44
C TYR A 72 -6.98 12.16 17.43
N ARG A 73 -8.07 11.79 18.07
CA ARG A 73 -8.13 10.64 19.00
C ARG A 73 -7.77 9.33 18.29
N LEU A 74 -8.28 9.10 17.09
CA LEU A 74 -7.96 7.93 16.27
C LEU A 74 -6.46 7.89 15.94
N LEU A 75 -5.89 9.00 15.47
CA LEU A 75 -4.46 9.07 15.14
C LEU A 75 -3.57 8.90 16.39
N LYS A 76 -3.95 9.47 17.53
CA LYS A 76 -3.19 9.39 18.79
C LYS A 76 -3.08 7.96 19.31
N ASN A 77 -4.13 7.16 19.15
CA ASN A 77 -4.17 5.77 19.60
C ASN A 77 -3.62 4.78 18.56
N TRP A 78 -3.32 5.24 17.37
CA TRP A 78 -2.86 4.41 16.27
C TRP A 78 -1.35 4.21 16.29
N LYS A 79 -0.92 2.97 16.05
CA LYS A 79 0.50 2.60 16.02
C LYS A 79 1.01 2.36 14.59
N GLY A 80 0.36 2.94 13.58
CA GLY A 80 0.76 2.80 12.18
C GLY A 80 0.37 1.45 11.56
N GLU A 81 -0.54 0.70 12.17
CA GLU A 81 -1.05 -0.55 11.60
C GLU A 81 -2.16 -0.27 10.58
N GLU A 82 -1.88 -0.54 9.31
CA GLU A 82 -2.78 -0.32 8.19
C GLU A 82 -3.65 -1.56 7.93
N SER A 83 -4.33 -2.06 8.97
CA SER A 83 -5.22 -3.22 8.84
C SER A 83 -6.52 -2.86 8.09
N ILE A 84 -7.17 -3.86 7.51
CA ILE A 84 -8.43 -3.70 6.75
C ILE A 84 -9.48 -2.88 7.52
N LYS A 85 -9.57 -3.08 8.84
CA LYS A 85 -10.58 -2.41 9.70
C LYS A 85 -10.10 -1.09 10.30
N SER A 86 -8.87 -0.65 10.01
CA SER A 86 -8.30 0.56 10.62
C SER A 86 -8.96 1.83 10.09
N SER A 87 -9.67 2.54 10.96
CA SER A 87 -10.21 3.88 10.66
C SER A 87 -9.08 4.92 10.59
N ALA A 88 -8.10 4.80 11.48
CA ALA A 88 -6.95 5.70 11.49
C ALA A 88 -6.09 5.59 10.23
N ALA A 89 -5.96 4.41 9.64
CA ALA A 89 -5.25 4.24 8.38
C ALA A 89 -5.95 4.98 7.22
N LEU A 90 -7.28 4.83 7.08
CA LEU A 90 -8.02 5.56 6.04
C LEU A 90 -7.91 7.06 6.21
N LEU A 91 -8.06 7.55 7.45
CA LEU A 91 -7.89 8.95 7.78
C LEU A 91 -6.47 9.45 7.45
N PHE A 92 -5.44 8.70 7.84
CA PHE A 92 -4.05 9.05 7.57
C PHE A 92 -3.76 9.14 6.07
N HIS A 93 -4.14 8.14 5.29
CA HIS A 93 -3.94 8.15 3.84
C HIS A 93 -4.71 9.29 3.15
N SER A 94 -5.93 9.61 3.61
CA SER A 94 -6.68 10.77 3.12
C SER A 94 -5.96 12.08 3.47
N ALA A 95 -5.49 12.22 4.72
CA ALA A 95 -4.76 13.41 5.16
C ALA A 95 -3.43 13.59 4.41
N ILE A 96 -2.67 12.51 4.15
CA ILE A 96 -1.45 12.57 3.34
C ILE A 96 -1.75 13.00 1.90
N ASN A 97 -2.82 12.50 1.29
CA ASN A 97 -3.20 12.91 -0.07
C ASN A 97 -3.53 14.42 -0.13
N LYS A 98 -4.26 14.93 0.87
CA LYS A 98 -4.54 16.38 1.01
C LYS A 98 -3.26 17.17 1.25
N LEU A 99 -2.41 16.69 2.17
CA LEU A 99 -1.17 17.36 2.54
C LEU A 99 -0.23 17.56 1.34
N ILE A 100 -0.05 16.52 0.52
CA ILE A 100 0.78 16.62 -0.69
C ILE A 100 0.20 17.66 -1.66
N ARG A 101 -1.12 17.70 -1.82
CA ARG A 101 -1.79 18.69 -2.68
C ARG A 101 -1.74 20.10 -2.10
N ASN A 102 -1.79 20.25 -0.79
CA ASN A 102 -1.71 21.55 -0.11
C ASN A 102 -0.28 22.10 -0.02
N ILE A 103 0.74 21.22 -0.09
CA ILE A 103 2.15 21.63 -0.10
C ILE A 103 2.64 21.99 -1.50
N TYR A 104 2.19 21.26 -2.54
CA TYR A 104 2.78 21.37 -3.88
C TYR A 104 1.79 21.80 -4.96
N GLY A 105 0.50 21.82 -4.62
CA GLY A 105 -0.56 21.91 -5.62
C GLY A 105 -0.71 23.28 -6.25
N ASP A 106 -0.48 24.35 -5.53
CA ASP A 106 -0.65 25.70 -6.00
C ASP A 106 0.46 26.12 -6.96
N GLU A 107 1.73 25.89 -6.61
CA GLU A 107 2.85 26.17 -7.54
C GLU A 107 2.79 25.27 -8.76
N MET A 108 2.50 23.96 -8.59
CA MET A 108 2.39 23.06 -9.73
C MET A 108 1.21 23.42 -10.65
N ALA A 109 0.11 23.94 -10.08
CA ALA A 109 -1.03 24.41 -10.86
C ALA A 109 -0.71 25.63 -11.73
N LEU A 110 0.22 26.50 -11.30
CA LEU A 110 0.71 27.62 -12.12
C LEU A 110 1.42 27.15 -13.39
N LEU A 111 2.06 25.97 -13.34
CA LEU A 111 2.70 25.35 -14.50
C LEU A 111 1.70 24.69 -15.46
N GLY A 112 0.48 24.38 -14.95
CA GLY A 112 -0.60 23.74 -15.67
C GLY A 112 -1.07 22.44 -15.03
N LYS A 113 -2.34 22.10 -15.21
CA LYS A 113 -2.99 20.93 -14.57
C LYS A 113 -2.26 19.61 -14.79
N HIS A 114 -1.72 19.39 -15.99
CA HIS A 114 -1.01 18.15 -16.31
C HIS A 114 0.32 18.00 -15.53
N TYR A 115 0.99 19.10 -15.16
CA TYR A 115 2.18 19.05 -14.33
C TYR A 115 1.85 18.62 -12.90
N LEU A 116 0.77 19.14 -12.33
CA LEU A 116 0.30 18.70 -11.02
C LEU A 116 -0.05 17.20 -11.01
N GLU A 117 -0.80 16.73 -11.99
CA GLU A 117 -1.16 15.31 -12.10
C GLU A 117 0.07 14.41 -12.29
N ALA A 118 1.02 14.82 -13.13
CA ALA A 118 2.27 14.10 -13.33
C ALA A 118 3.11 14.04 -12.04
N PHE A 119 3.26 15.17 -11.34
CA PHE A 119 4.00 15.24 -10.08
C PHE A 119 3.37 14.37 -9.00
N ILE A 120 2.05 14.43 -8.82
CA ILE A 120 1.32 13.59 -7.86
C ILE A 120 1.46 12.10 -8.20
N GLY A 121 1.57 11.76 -9.48
CA GLY A 121 1.84 10.40 -9.94
C GLY A 121 3.26 9.89 -9.63
N LEU A 122 4.20 10.78 -9.29
CA LEU A 122 5.56 10.42 -8.88
C LEU A 122 5.64 10.09 -7.37
N GLU A 123 4.95 9.04 -6.95
CA GLU A 123 4.72 8.66 -5.54
C GLU A 123 5.99 8.60 -4.69
N TYR A 124 7.11 8.16 -5.27
CA TYR A 124 8.39 8.08 -4.56
C TYR A 124 8.98 9.46 -4.26
N LEU A 125 8.76 10.43 -5.13
CA LEU A 125 9.37 11.75 -5.00
C LEU A 125 8.74 12.53 -3.84
N HIS A 126 7.42 12.71 -3.85
CA HIS A 126 6.74 13.51 -2.83
C HIS A 126 6.75 12.83 -1.46
N SER A 127 6.61 11.50 -1.35
CA SER A 127 6.67 10.78 -0.07
C SER A 127 8.03 10.93 0.60
N ARG A 128 9.12 10.91 -0.18
CA ARG A 128 10.47 11.11 0.34
C ARG A 128 10.70 12.55 0.78
N ASN A 129 10.32 13.51 -0.06
CA ASN A 129 10.47 14.93 0.23
C ASN A 129 9.61 15.38 1.42
N LEU A 130 8.45 14.76 1.64
CA LEU A 130 7.56 15.09 2.75
C LEU A 130 8.26 14.98 4.11
N ARG A 131 9.09 13.95 4.31
CA ARG A 131 9.88 13.80 5.54
C ARG A 131 10.81 14.99 5.79
N ASP A 132 11.49 15.43 4.75
CA ASP A 132 12.50 16.48 4.86
C ASP A 132 11.86 17.87 4.98
N ILE A 133 10.74 18.10 4.30
CA ILE A 133 10.05 19.38 4.37
C ILE A 133 9.35 19.55 5.72
N LEU A 134 8.74 18.50 6.29
CA LEU A 134 8.05 18.57 7.58
C LEU A 134 9.01 18.77 8.77
N LYS A 135 10.28 18.41 8.65
CA LYS A 135 11.30 18.74 9.64
C LYS A 135 11.60 20.24 9.71
N LYS A 136 11.30 20.98 8.65
CA LYS A 136 11.51 22.42 8.58
C LYS A 136 10.31 23.13 9.18
N ASN A 137 10.56 24.11 10.06
CA ASN A 137 9.49 24.94 10.61
C ASN A 137 8.99 25.99 9.60
N LYS A 138 9.84 26.36 8.64
CA LYS A 138 9.56 27.33 7.58
C LYS A 138 10.04 26.78 6.24
N SER A 139 9.19 26.90 5.23
CA SER A 139 9.50 26.58 3.84
C SER A 139 8.56 27.38 2.96
N THR A 140 9.01 27.84 1.81
CA THR A 140 8.16 28.51 0.81
C THR A 140 7.07 27.57 0.27
N TRP A 141 7.26 26.27 0.35
CA TRP A 141 6.26 25.25 -0.01
C TRP A 141 5.06 25.14 0.94
N PHE A 142 5.07 25.83 2.09
CA PHE A 142 3.90 25.91 2.95
C PHE A 142 3.02 27.12 2.64
N ASP A 143 3.55 28.09 1.89
CA ASP A 143 2.84 29.28 1.47
C ASP A 143 1.87 28.93 0.31
N ASP A 144 0.60 29.17 0.48
CA ASP A 144 -0.36 29.03 -0.60
C ASP A 144 -0.32 30.32 -1.45
N VAL A 145 0.37 30.28 -2.57
CA VAL A 145 0.61 31.46 -3.43
C VAL A 145 -0.68 32.17 -3.90
N ARG A 146 -1.84 31.55 -3.69
CA ARG A 146 -3.16 32.11 -4.03
C ARG A 146 -3.72 33.03 -2.95
N THR A 147 -3.19 32.98 -1.72
CA THR A 147 -3.70 33.76 -0.57
C THR A 147 -3.10 35.16 -0.46
N GLY A 148 -2.24 35.54 -1.38
CA GLY A 148 -1.72 36.90 -1.53
C GLY A 148 -0.65 37.27 -0.49
N LYS A 149 -1.01 38.11 0.50
CA LYS A 149 -0.05 38.60 1.51
C LYS A 149 0.11 37.70 2.73
N TYR A 150 -0.77 36.75 2.90
CA TYR A 150 -0.71 35.79 4.00
C TYR A 150 0.23 34.64 3.63
N VAL A 151 1.12 34.28 4.52
CA VAL A 151 2.09 33.20 4.38
C VAL A 151 1.74 32.12 5.40
N GLU A 152 1.26 30.99 4.93
CA GLU A 152 0.87 29.90 5.79
C GLU A 152 2.07 29.21 6.45
N SER A 153 1.85 28.77 7.67
CA SER A 153 2.81 27.94 8.41
C SER A 153 2.63 26.45 8.08
N ARG A 154 3.67 25.66 8.37
CA ARG A 154 3.59 24.19 8.30
C ARG A 154 2.37 23.64 9.06
N ASP A 155 2.13 24.14 10.27
CA ASP A 155 1.10 23.61 11.15
C ASP A 155 -0.31 23.98 10.65
N GLU A 156 -0.48 25.14 10.01
CA GLU A 156 -1.74 25.50 9.34
C GLU A 156 -2.02 24.61 8.14
N ILE A 157 -1.01 24.31 7.32
CA ILE A 157 -1.15 23.38 6.18
C ILE A 157 -1.49 21.96 6.67
N LEU A 158 -0.85 21.49 7.74
CA LEU A 158 -1.15 20.18 8.34
C LEU A 158 -2.59 20.14 8.87
N LYS A 159 -3.02 21.16 9.62
CA LYS A 159 -4.37 21.25 10.17
C LYS A 159 -5.41 21.30 9.06
N ARG A 160 -5.22 22.17 8.06
CA ARG A 160 -6.09 22.27 6.87
C ARG A 160 -6.21 20.93 6.17
N SER A 161 -5.10 20.23 5.97
CA SER A 161 -5.09 18.93 5.29
C SER A 161 -5.86 17.84 6.05
N LEU A 162 -5.77 17.83 7.38
CA LEU A 162 -6.54 16.91 8.20
C LEU A 162 -8.04 17.25 8.20
N GLU A 163 -8.39 18.53 8.29
CA GLU A 163 -9.77 19.01 8.20
C GLU A 163 -10.42 18.67 6.86
N GLU A 164 -9.71 18.89 5.76
CA GLU A 164 -10.18 18.52 4.41
C GLU A 164 -10.35 17.00 4.26
N ALA A 165 -9.46 16.20 4.84
CA ALA A 165 -9.57 14.74 4.84
C ALA A 165 -10.79 14.27 5.63
N VAL A 166 -11.06 14.87 6.79
CA VAL A 166 -12.26 14.58 7.61
C VAL A 166 -13.52 14.93 6.82
N ASN A 167 -13.58 16.13 6.20
CA ASN A 167 -14.72 16.55 5.38
C ASN A 167 -14.98 15.58 4.22
N GLU A 168 -13.93 15.23 3.47
CA GLU A 168 -14.06 14.27 2.36
C GLU A 168 -14.57 12.91 2.83
N LEU A 169 -14.08 12.41 3.96
CA LEU A 169 -14.49 11.11 4.49
C LEU A 169 -15.92 11.13 5.03
N GLU A 170 -16.35 12.24 5.67
CA GLU A 170 -17.74 12.43 6.09
C GLU A 170 -18.70 12.37 4.91
N ASP A 171 -18.37 13.09 3.83
CA ASP A 171 -19.20 13.16 2.62
C ASP A 171 -19.24 11.83 1.86
N ARG A 172 -18.11 11.13 1.77
CA ARG A 172 -17.94 9.96 0.92
C ARG A 172 -18.23 8.63 1.62
N VAL A 173 -17.85 8.51 2.89
CA VAL A 173 -17.94 7.25 3.66
C VAL A 173 -19.04 7.34 4.72
N GLY A 174 -19.25 8.51 5.30
CA GLY A 174 -20.27 8.77 6.30
C GLY A 174 -19.75 9.51 7.53
N PRO A 175 -20.67 10.05 8.36
CA PRO A 175 -20.37 11.04 9.39
C PRO A 175 -19.66 10.47 10.64
N ASN A 176 -19.48 9.15 10.75
CA ASN A 176 -18.88 8.54 11.94
C ASN A 176 -17.42 8.12 11.68
N PRO A 177 -16.41 8.83 12.19
CA PRO A 177 -15.01 8.50 11.97
C PRO A 177 -14.60 7.10 12.42
N THR A 178 -15.25 6.54 13.46
CA THR A 178 -14.91 5.19 13.94
C THR A 178 -15.39 4.07 13.01
N SER A 179 -16.29 4.37 12.08
CA SER A 179 -16.79 3.40 11.07
C SER A 179 -15.98 3.41 9.77
N TRP A 180 -15.07 4.36 9.60
CA TRP A 180 -14.20 4.41 8.44
C TRP A 180 -13.26 3.21 8.44
N GLN A 181 -13.22 2.45 7.36
CA GLN A 181 -12.38 1.25 7.29
C GLN A 181 -11.48 1.32 6.07
N TRP A 182 -10.17 1.18 6.29
CA TRP A 182 -9.16 1.21 5.23
C TRP A 182 -9.50 0.27 4.08
N GLY A 183 -9.78 -1.00 4.37
CA GLY A 183 -10.02 -2.00 3.35
C GLY A 183 -11.27 -1.77 2.49
N ASN A 184 -12.25 -1.00 2.93
CA ASN A 184 -13.41 -0.67 2.11
C ASN A 184 -13.03 0.24 0.93
N GLU A 185 -12.07 1.13 1.15
CA GLU A 185 -11.52 2.01 0.12
C GLU A 185 -10.31 1.38 -0.56
N HIS A 186 -9.47 0.68 0.19
CA HIS A 186 -8.26 0.01 -0.28
C HIS A 186 -8.56 -1.45 -0.63
N SER A 187 -9.10 -1.68 -1.81
CA SER A 187 -9.44 -3.01 -2.30
C SER A 187 -8.62 -3.38 -3.54
N LEU A 188 -8.25 -4.66 -3.61
CA LEU A 188 -7.48 -5.24 -4.71
C LEU A 188 -8.40 -5.94 -5.72
N THR A 189 -8.30 -5.57 -6.97
CA THR A 189 -8.88 -6.30 -8.10
C THR A 189 -7.77 -6.58 -9.11
N HIS A 190 -7.68 -7.83 -9.56
CA HIS A 190 -6.83 -8.19 -10.69
C HIS A 190 -7.65 -8.05 -11.98
N PRO A 191 -7.45 -6.98 -12.76
CA PRO A 191 -8.27 -6.70 -13.93
C PRO A 191 -7.83 -7.55 -15.11
N HIS A 192 -8.79 -7.98 -15.91
CA HIS A 192 -8.56 -8.56 -17.21
C HIS A 192 -8.94 -7.55 -18.31
N VAL A 193 -8.29 -7.57 -19.46
CA VAL A 193 -8.56 -6.61 -20.55
C VAL A 193 -10.05 -6.63 -20.95
N LEU A 194 -10.61 -7.82 -21.18
CA LEU A 194 -12.03 -7.99 -21.51
C LEU A 194 -12.96 -7.71 -20.32
N GLY A 195 -12.45 -7.76 -19.09
CA GLY A 195 -13.18 -7.44 -17.87
C GLY A 195 -13.50 -5.96 -17.68
N LYS A 196 -12.95 -5.08 -18.53
CA LYS A 196 -13.35 -3.67 -18.62
C LYS A 196 -14.76 -3.49 -19.19
N ILE A 197 -15.21 -4.43 -20.01
CA ILE A 197 -16.57 -4.46 -20.57
C ILE A 197 -17.47 -5.13 -19.54
N LYS A 198 -18.35 -4.33 -18.90
CA LYS A 198 -19.19 -4.77 -17.76
C LYS A 198 -19.99 -6.04 -18.05
N ILE A 199 -20.62 -6.14 -19.22
CA ILE A 199 -21.43 -7.30 -19.61
C ILE A 199 -20.56 -8.56 -19.75
N LEU A 200 -19.39 -8.45 -20.38
CA LEU A 200 -18.47 -9.58 -20.50
C LEU A 200 -17.94 -10.02 -19.14
N ASN A 201 -17.61 -9.05 -18.28
CA ASN A 201 -17.16 -9.38 -16.93
C ASN A 201 -18.26 -10.05 -16.08
N TRP A 202 -19.50 -9.64 -16.25
CA TRP A 202 -20.64 -10.24 -15.57
C TRP A 202 -20.85 -11.70 -16.01
N LEU A 203 -20.79 -11.96 -17.34
CA LEU A 203 -20.99 -13.31 -17.92
C LEU A 203 -19.83 -14.26 -17.58
N PHE A 204 -18.59 -13.80 -17.78
CA PHE A 204 -17.40 -14.66 -17.75
C PHE A 204 -16.54 -14.48 -16.49
N LYS A 205 -16.85 -13.47 -15.65
CA LYS A 205 -16.11 -13.15 -14.42
C LYS A 205 -14.61 -13.04 -14.65
N PHE A 206 -14.21 -12.32 -15.68
CA PHE A 206 -12.81 -12.13 -16.06
C PHE A 206 -11.97 -11.49 -14.97
N ASN A 207 -12.49 -10.46 -14.28
CA ASN A 207 -11.80 -9.83 -13.17
C ASN A 207 -11.81 -10.72 -11.92
N VAL A 208 -10.69 -10.74 -11.18
CA VAL A 208 -10.55 -11.48 -9.92
C VAL A 208 -10.49 -10.50 -8.76
N GLY A 209 -11.45 -10.56 -7.86
CA GLY A 209 -11.73 -9.60 -6.78
C GLY A 209 -13.08 -8.91 -6.97
N PRO A 210 -13.35 -7.78 -6.26
CA PRO A 210 -12.45 -7.11 -5.33
C PRO A 210 -12.24 -7.87 -4.02
N PHE A 211 -11.05 -7.72 -3.45
CA PHE A 211 -10.71 -8.19 -2.10
C PHE A 211 -10.36 -6.98 -1.23
N LEU A 212 -10.89 -6.91 -0.03
CA LEU A 212 -10.52 -5.88 0.94
C LEU A 212 -9.05 -6.09 1.32
N SER A 213 -8.22 -5.05 1.23
CA SER A 213 -6.77 -5.17 1.44
C SER A 213 -6.28 -4.26 2.55
N GLY A 214 -5.30 -4.73 3.32
CA GLY A 214 -4.53 -3.93 4.26
C GLY A 214 -3.15 -3.58 3.71
N GLY A 215 -2.44 -2.71 4.43
CA GLY A 215 -1.11 -2.24 4.04
C GLY A 215 -1.16 -1.15 2.98
N SER A 216 0.02 -0.75 2.54
CA SER A 216 0.25 0.23 1.48
C SER A 216 1.60 -0.06 0.79
N ASP A 217 2.09 0.83 -0.06
CA ASP A 217 3.45 0.76 -0.60
C ASP A 217 4.56 0.93 0.45
N LYS A 218 4.21 1.40 1.66
CA LYS A 218 5.11 1.64 2.80
C LYS A 218 5.21 0.46 3.77
N THR A 219 4.42 -0.60 3.57
CA THR A 219 4.38 -1.77 4.48
C THR A 219 5.02 -3.01 3.85
N PRO A 220 5.51 -4.00 4.64
CA PRO A 220 6.01 -5.27 4.13
C PRO A 220 4.99 -6.01 3.26
N ASN A 221 3.72 -6.10 3.70
CA ASN A 221 2.61 -6.52 2.85
C ASN A 221 2.26 -5.39 1.88
N ALA A 222 3.00 -5.31 0.78
CA ALA A 222 2.90 -4.20 -0.15
C ALA A 222 1.52 -4.13 -0.84
N GLY A 223 0.89 -2.97 -0.76
CA GLY A 223 -0.40 -2.67 -1.37
C GLY A 223 -0.43 -1.24 -1.90
N GLY A 224 0.31 -0.96 -2.99
CA GLY A 224 0.39 0.41 -3.55
C GLY A 224 -0.88 0.83 -4.27
N TYR A 225 -1.17 2.13 -4.22
CA TYR A 225 -2.25 2.78 -4.97
C TYR A 225 -1.74 4.09 -5.59
N SER A 226 -2.42 4.61 -6.60
CA SER A 226 -2.06 5.89 -7.18
C SER A 226 -2.71 7.06 -6.43
N PHE A 227 -1.92 8.08 -6.08
CA PHE A 227 -2.42 9.32 -5.46
C PHE A 227 -3.37 10.12 -6.35
N ASN A 228 -3.34 9.91 -7.67
CA ASN A 228 -4.31 10.48 -8.61
C ASN A 228 -5.67 9.75 -8.56
N LYS A 229 -5.70 8.49 -8.13
CA LYS A 229 -6.90 7.66 -8.00
C LYS A 229 -6.88 6.88 -6.69
N PRO A 230 -6.91 7.57 -5.54
CA PRO A 230 -6.89 6.90 -4.26
C PRO A 230 -8.23 6.18 -4.03
N PHE A 231 -8.30 5.09 -3.35
CA PHE A 231 -7.23 4.35 -2.64
C PHE A 231 -7.16 2.92 -3.16
N LYS A 232 -7.74 2.63 -4.33
CA LYS A 232 -7.80 1.30 -4.91
C LYS A 232 -6.40 0.76 -5.13
N GLN A 233 -6.13 -0.42 -4.59
CA GLN A 233 -4.82 -1.07 -4.74
C GLN A 233 -4.57 -1.44 -6.21
N THR A 234 -3.46 -0.99 -6.75
CA THR A 234 -3.03 -1.24 -8.14
C THR A 234 -1.72 -2.01 -8.23
N ALA A 235 -0.97 -2.09 -7.13
CA ALA A 235 0.32 -2.77 -7.07
C ALA A 235 0.42 -3.64 -5.81
N GLY A 236 1.26 -4.67 -5.86
CA GLY A 236 1.49 -5.59 -4.75
C GLY A 236 2.53 -6.64 -5.10
N ALA A 237 2.75 -7.60 -4.20
CA ALA A 237 3.67 -8.69 -4.46
C ALA A 237 3.15 -9.59 -5.60
N SER A 238 3.96 -9.77 -6.65
CA SER A 238 3.63 -10.66 -7.78
C SER A 238 3.69 -12.15 -7.41
N MET A 239 4.38 -12.47 -6.32
CA MET A 239 4.51 -13.81 -5.76
C MET A 239 4.94 -13.71 -4.31
N ARG A 240 4.43 -14.58 -3.44
CA ARG A 240 5.03 -14.83 -2.13
C ARG A 240 5.64 -16.19 -2.12
N ARG A 241 6.89 -16.29 -1.67
CA ARG A 241 7.64 -17.55 -1.59
C ARG A 241 8.48 -17.58 -0.32
N ILE A 242 8.50 -18.74 0.35
CA ILE A 242 9.34 -18.99 1.51
C ILE A 242 9.99 -20.36 1.30
N VAL A 243 11.31 -20.38 1.29
CA VAL A 243 12.11 -21.57 1.15
C VAL A 243 12.77 -21.87 2.49
N ASP A 244 12.51 -23.05 3.02
CA ASP A 244 13.20 -23.59 4.19
C ASP A 244 14.36 -24.47 3.72
N PHE A 245 15.59 -24.05 3.96
CA PHE A 245 16.79 -24.78 3.55
C PHE A 245 16.97 -26.10 4.29
N SER A 246 16.29 -26.30 5.43
CA SER A 246 16.28 -27.61 6.11
C SER A 246 15.44 -28.65 5.36
N ASN A 247 14.47 -28.21 4.54
CA ASN A 247 13.62 -29.09 3.72
C ASN A 247 13.13 -28.38 2.47
N LEU A 248 13.90 -28.42 1.39
CA LEU A 248 13.59 -27.81 0.11
C LEU A 248 12.31 -28.37 -0.55
N ASN A 249 11.90 -29.58 -0.19
CA ASN A 249 10.68 -30.22 -0.69
C ASN A 249 9.39 -29.67 -0.04
N ARG A 250 9.50 -28.67 0.85
CA ARG A 250 8.36 -28.01 1.49
C ARG A 250 8.37 -26.49 1.30
N THR A 251 8.65 -26.04 0.10
CA THR A 251 8.60 -24.62 -0.25
C THR A 251 7.17 -24.11 -0.20
N ASN A 252 6.94 -23.03 0.54
CA ASN A 252 5.66 -22.33 0.58
C ASN A 252 5.61 -21.29 -0.53
N MET A 253 4.58 -21.33 -1.38
CA MET A 253 4.44 -20.41 -2.51
C MET A 253 2.97 -20.08 -2.78
N VAL A 254 2.69 -18.86 -3.25
CA VAL A 254 1.37 -18.45 -3.72
C VAL A 254 1.49 -17.35 -4.75
N LEU A 255 0.64 -17.40 -5.77
CA LEU A 255 0.47 -16.36 -6.80
C LEU A 255 -0.79 -15.51 -6.50
N PRO A 256 -0.86 -14.26 -7.00
CA PRO A 256 -2.01 -13.38 -6.77
C PRO A 256 -3.33 -13.88 -7.36
N THR A 257 -3.28 -14.65 -8.44
CA THR A 257 -4.46 -15.21 -9.12
C THR A 257 -4.37 -16.72 -9.27
N GLY A 258 -3.77 -17.20 -10.32
CA GLY A 258 -3.48 -18.59 -10.64
C GLY A 258 -2.43 -18.63 -11.75
N GLN A 259 -2.13 -19.81 -12.28
CA GLN A 259 -1.10 -19.97 -13.31
C GLN A 259 -1.64 -19.96 -14.75
N SER A 260 -2.97 -20.11 -14.93
CA SER A 260 -3.58 -20.11 -16.26
C SER A 260 -4.02 -18.73 -16.70
N GLY A 261 -3.71 -18.36 -17.94
CA GLY A 261 -4.28 -17.19 -18.61
C GLY A 261 -5.70 -17.41 -19.15
N LEU A 262 -6.18 -18.67 -19.18
CA LEU A 262 -7.50 -19.01 -19.68
C LEU A 262 -8.55 -18.89 -18.58
N TYR A 263 -9.52 -17.98 -18.77
CA TYR A 263 -10.54 -17.65 -17.76
C TYR A 263 -11.42 -18.83 -17.33
N ASN A 264 -11.61 -19.82 -18.21
CA ASN A 264 -12.38 -21.06 -17.96
C ASN A 264 -11.54 -22.18 -17.33
N SER A 265 -10.24 -21.99 -17.18
CA SER A 265 -9.40 -22.96 -16.48
C SER A 265 -9.67 -22.94 -14.96
N PRO A 266 -9.67 -24.10 -14.29
CA PRO A 266 -9.74 -24.15 -12.83
C PRO A 266 -8.54 -23.44 -12.18
N HIS A 267 -7.43 -23.27 -12.90
CA HIS A 267 -6.21 -22.62 -12.44
C HIS A 267 -6.12 -21.12 -12.78
N TYR A 268 -7.21 -20.51 -13.23
CA TYR A 268 -7.25 -19.08 -13.53
C TYR A 268 -7.21 -18.22 -12.25
N ARG A 269 -7.89 -18.65 -11.19
CA ARG A 269 -8.07 -17.89 -9.95
C ARG A 269 -7.97 -18.72 -8.65
N ASP A 270 -7.49 -19.95 -8.74
CA ASP A 270 -7.48 -20.90 -7.63
C ASP A 270 -6.60 -20.46 -6.45
N GLN A 271 -5.61 -19.62 -6.69
CA GLN A 271 -4.72 -19.08 -5.65
C GLN A 271 -5.13 -17.72 -5.09
N ALA A 272 -6.07 -17.02 -5.72
CA ALA A 272 -6.42 -15.65 -5.35
C ALA A 272 -6.87 -15.53 -3.88
N LYS A 273 -7.73 -16.40 -3.42
CA LYS A 273 -8.15 -16.44 -2.02
C LYS A 273 -7.00 -16.81 -1.08
N LEU A 274 -6.15 -17.76 -1.47
CA LEU A 274 -4.97 -18.12 -0.68
C LEU A 274 -4.05 -16.93 -0.51
N TYR A 275 -3.70 -16.24 -1.60
CA TYR A 275 -2.88 -15.06 -1.61
C TYR A 275 -3.46 -13.96 -0.71
N HIS A 276 -4.75 -13.68 -0.87
CA HIS A 276 -5.42 -12.62 -0.15
C HIS A 276 -5.48 -12.89 1.37
N PHE A 277 -5.76 -14.14 1.78
CA PHE A 277 -5.80 -14.54 3.19
C PHE A 277 -4.44 -14.95 3.76
N GLY A 278 -3.34 -14.69 3.07
CA GLY A 278 -1.99 -15.00 3.55
C GLY A 278 -1.71 -16.51 3.68
N ARG A 279 -2.41 -17.32 2.88
CA ARG A 279 -2.20 -18.77 2.80
C ARG A 279 -1.29 -19.10 1.65
N TYR A 280 -0.65 -20.26 1.75
CA TYR A 280 0.34 -20.73 0.77
C TYR A 280 0.01 -22.15 0.34
N ARG A 281 0.48 -22.51 -0.86
CA ARG A 281 0.57 -23.88 -1.32
C ARG A 281 1.96 -24.40 -1.00
N ILE A 282 2.07 -25.71 -0.75
CA ILE A 282 3.36 -26.40 -0.68
C ILE A 282 3.74 -26.83 -2.09
N THR A 283 4.95 -26.50 -2.49
CA THR A 283 5.60 -27.01 -3.71
C THR A 283 6.76 -27.90 -3.33
N THR A 284 7.00 -28.94 -4.12
CA THR A 284 8.04 -29.94 -3.86
C THR A 284 8.87 -30.17 -5.12
N PHE A 285 10.13 -30.60 -4.93
CA PHE A 285 11.02 -31.11 -5.95
C PHE A 285 11.18 -32.63 -5.84
N ASP A 286 10.47 -33.30 -4.93
CA ASP A 286 10.50 -34.75 -4.76
C ASP A 286 9.88 -35.42 -5.98
N GLU A 287 10.74 -35.99 -6.84
CA GLU A 287 10.34 -36.58 -8.10
C GLU A 287 9.43 -37.83 -7.89
N LYS A 288 9.70 -38.62 -6.86
CA LYS A 288 8.88 -39.79 -6.54
C LYS A 288 7.47 -39.36 -6.16
N PHE A 289 7.36 -38.35 -5.24
CA PHE A 289 6.08 -37.79 -4.85
C PHE A 289 5.30 -37.22 -6.04
N ILE A 290 5.99 -36.49 -6.94
CA ILE A 290 5.36 -35.92 -8.13
C ILE A 290 4.83 -36.99 -9.06
N ARG A 291 5.60 -38.07 -9.28
CA ARG A 291 5.21 -39.17 -10.17
C ARG A 291 4.05 -40.02 -9.64
N GLU A 292 3.99 -40.21 -8.33
CA GLU A 292 3.00 -41.05 -7.65
C GLU A 292 1.72 -40.29 -7.22
N SER A 293 1.70 -38.97 -7.34
CA SER A 293 0.57 -38.14 -6.88
C SER A 293 -0.49 -37.97 -7.97
N ASP A 294 -1.74 -38.25 -7.65
CA ASP A 294 -2.91 -37.99 -8.52
C ASP A 294 -3.14 -36.51 -8.80
N ASN A 295 -2.50 -35.62 -8.03
CA ASN A 295 -2.59 -34.18 -8.20
C ASN A 295 -1.75 -33.62 -9.33
N TYR A 296 -0.87 -34.43 -9.94
CA TYR A 296 0.01 -34.03 -11.04
C TYR A 296 -0.34 -34.76 -12.33
N LYS A 297 -0.23 -34.06 -13.45
CA LYS A 297 -0.39 -34.64 -14.79
C LYS A 297 0.95 -34.61 -15.51
N ARG A 298 1.27 -35.70 -16.22
CA ARG A 298 2.48 -35.80 -17.03
C ARG A 298 2.18 -35.41 -18.47
N LEU A 299 2.97 -34.49 -19.01
CA LEU A 299 3.05 -34.19 -20.42
C LEU A 299 4.40 -34.72 -20.95
N VAL A 300 4.38 -35.53 -22.01
CA VAL A 300 5.58 -35.99 -22.68
C VAL A 300 5.63 -35.34 -24.05
N LEU A 301 6.69 -34.58 -24.30
CA LEU A 301 6.97 -34.00 -25.62
C LEU A 301 7.95 -34.96 -26.33
N VAL A 302 7.60 -35.37 -27.52
CA VAL A 302 8.48 -36.20 -28.38
C VAL A 302 8.82 -35.43 -29.64
N PRO A 303 10.04 -35.55 -30.18
CA PRO A 303 10.38 -34.95 -31.46
C PRO A 303 9.43 -35.48 -32.56
N GLU A 304 9.05 -34.61 -33.48
CA GLU A 304 8.38 -35.02 -34.71
C GLU A 304 9.36 -35.84 -35.54
N GLN A 305 8.92 -36.98 -36.07
CA GLN A 305 9.75 -37.87 -36.89
C GLN A 305 9.88 -37.32 -38.31
#